data_10d8e4a62498430a53b7d679bce768bb
#
_entry.id   10d8e4a62498430a53b7d679bce768bb
#
_cell.length_a   1.000
_cell.length_b   1.000
_cell.length_c   1.000
_cell.angle_alpha   90.00
_cell.angle_beta   90.00
_cell.angle_gamma   90.00
#
_symmetry.space_group_name_H-M   'P 1'
#
loop_
_entity.id
_entity.type
_entity.pdbx_description
1 polymer ?
#
loop_
_entity_poly.entity_id
_entity_poly.type
_entity_poly.pdbx_seq_one_letter_code
_entity_poly.pdbx_strand_id
1 'polypeptide(L)'
;MTDSHRSIGSIARALIVIAALIAGFAASADAAASAPPYITPHQEETFKPYVARVYFDAKAKDGSDAYFEILKDDKQVYVQRAKNKGEKFFIGTMYKEDPDASLVKMGMDVTGDGKPDLVVSEWSGYANCCLTLHIFEIGPTFRKLATIDAEFSDSGPHFLPPDKKSQSLALAVQIHDWNFANWHTDFADSPAPKILLRFSDGAYRIAPDLMRTQAPDAQDLDTRAASIRNYAPSAKGGTWPHAEVSPDLWSTMLDLIYGGHDAEAWKFLDTAWPSKVQGKDVFARDFRAQLAKSPYWPAVKTMNASSSPTSPRAAAE
;
A
#
# COMPACT_ATOMS: atom_id res chain seq x y z
N MET A 1 72.96 6.43 28.86
CA MET A 1 72.48 5.41 29.81
C MET A 1 71.11 5.03 29.37
N THR A 2 71.10 3.92 28.70
CA THR A 2 70.25 2.74 28.79
C THR A 2 68.82 2.95 28.30
N ASP A 3 68.33 2.30 27.42
CA ASP A 3 68.32 1.05 26.65
C ASP A 3 66.92 0.95 26.08
N SER A 4 66.77 0.89 24.78
CA SER A 4 66.47 -0.24 23.94
C SER A 4 65.44 -1.20 24.51
N HIS A 5 64.28 -1.31 23.81
CA HIS A 5 63.83 -2.59 23.32
C HIS A 5 62.72 -2.45 22.24
N ARG A 6 63.05 -2.88 21.05
CA ARG A 6 62.12 -3.19 19.95
C ARG A 6 61.29 -4.42 20.34
N SER A 7 60.00 -4.36 20.08
CA SER A 7 59.20 -5.59 19.91
C SER A 7 58.40 -5.51 18.63
N ILE A 8 58.74 -6.39 17.73
CA ILE A 8 58.01 -6.68 16.47
C ILE A 8 56.81 -7.54 16.86
N GLY A 9 55.62 -7.02 16.67
CA GLY A 9 54.37 -7.75 16.88
C GLY A 9 53.62 -7.97 15.56
N SER A 10 53.56 -9.23 15.19
CA SER A 10 52.91 -9.81 14.01
C SER A 10 51.55 -9.24 13.69
N ILE A 11 51.36 -8.91 12.41
CA ILE A 11 50.08 -8.65 11.81
C ILE A 11 49.36 -10.00 11.57
N ALA A 12 48.51 -10.42 12.49
CA ALA A 12 47.59 -11.51 12.27
C ALA A 12 46.41 -11.02 11.40
N ARG A 13 46.39 -11.46 10.16
CA ARG A 13 45.22 -11.32 9.28
C ARG A 13 44.08 -12.17 9.83
N ALA A 14 43.10 -11.55 10.47
CA ALA A 14 41.84 -12.20 10.80
C ALA A 14 41.02 -12.35 9.54
N LEU A 15 40.92 -13.55 9.00
CA LEU A 15 39.90 -13.93 8.02
C LEU A 15 38.56 -13.95 8.73
N ILE A 16 37.74 -12.95 8.47
CA ILE A 16 36.33 -12.97 8.88
C ILE A 16 35.60 -13.88 7.88
N VAL A 17 35.32 -15.09 8.29
CA VAL A 17 34.40 -16.00 7.64
C VAL A 17 32.97 -15.48 7.99
N ILE A 18 32.32 -14.81 7.05
CA ILE A 18 30.89 -14.48 7.16
C ILE A 18 30.14 -15.79 6.89
N ALA A 19 29.78 -16.49 7.96
CA ALA A 19 28.79 -17.55 7.90
C ALA A 19 27.42 -16.90 7.65
N ALA A 20 26.91 -17.00 6.42
CA ALA A 20 25.53 -16.66 6.11
C ALA A 20 24.63 -17.66 6.86
N LEU A 21 24.07 -17.23 7.98
CA LEU A 21 22.97 -17.92 8.64
C LEU A 21 21.75 -17.80 7.72
N ILE A 22 21.51 -18.83 6.91
CA ILE A 22 20.21 -19.08 6.30
C ILE A 22 19.30 -19.49 7.47
N ALA A 23 18.63 -18.50 8.08
CA ALA A 23 17.51 -18.75 8.96
C ALA A 23 16.38 -19.31 8.09
N GLY A 24 16.33 -20.63 7.94
CA GLY A 24 15.16 -21.31 7.46
C GLY A 24 14.02 -20.99 8.43
N PHE A 25 13.06 -20.17 7.99
CA PHE A 25 11.76 -20.09 8.64
C PHE A 25 11.12 -21.48 8.49
N ALA A 26 11.34 -22.34 9.47
CA ALA A 26 10.47 -23.47 9.71
C ALA A 26 9.11 -22.84 10.04
N ALA A 27 8.19 -22.87 9.09
CA ALA A 27 6.79 -22.66 9.39
C ALA A 27 6.44 -23.71 10.46
N SER A 28 6.18 -23.24 11.66
CA SER A 28 5.60 -24.06 12.71
C SER A 28 4.31 -24.63 12.15
N ALA A 29 4.32 -25.90 11.83
CA ALA A 29 3.12 -26.66 11.59
C ALA A 29 2.41 -26.77 12.95
N ASP A 30 1.70 -25.72 13.35
CA ASP A 30 0.67 -25.84 14.34
C ASP A 30 -0.29 -26.90 13.81
N ALA A 31 -0.40 -27.98 14.54
CA ALA A 31 -1.19 -29.13 14.17
C ALA A 31 -2.58 -28.65 13.76
N ALA A 32 -2.88 -28.79 12.46
CA ALA A 32 -4.15 -28.43 11.88
C ALA A 32 -5.25 -29.18 12.62
N ALA A 33 -5.89 -28.50 13.57
CA ALA A 33 -7.15 -28.98 14.11
C ALA A 33 -8.12 -28.97 12.92
N SER A 34 -8.44 -30.16 12.40
CA SER A 34 -9.45 -30.33 11.36
C SER A 34 -10.72 -29.59 11.79
N ALA A 35 -11.33 -28.85 10.86
CA ALA A 35 -12.62 -28.21 11.10
C ALA A 35 -13.61 -29.24 11.68
N PRO A 36 -14.43 -28.87 12.67
CA PRO A 36 -15.43 -29.78 13.18
C PRO A 36 -16.34 -30.22 12.01
N PRO A 37 -16.72 -31.51 11.94
CA PRO A 37 -17.27 -32.16 10.76
C PRO A 37 -18.67 -31.67 10.29
N TYR A 38 -19.18 -30.58 10.86
CA TYR A 38 -20.55 -30.11 10.62
C TYR A 38 -20.67 -28.61 10.26
N ILE A 39 -19.56 -27.91 9.99
CA ILE A 39 -19.64 -26.51 9.57
C ILE A 39 -19.67 -26.44 8.05
N THR A 40 -20.79 -25.98 7.50
CA THR A 40 -20.90 -25.68 6.08
C THR A 40 -20.06 -24.43 5.76
N PRO A 41 -19.19 -24.47 4.75
CA PRO A 41 -18.47 -23.25 4.35
C PRO A 41 -19.46 -22.18 3.87
N HIS A 42 -19.19 -20.93 4.24
CA HIS A 42 -19.96 -19.80 3.74
C HIS A 42 -19.63 -19.51 2.27
N GLN A 43 -18.37 -19.68 1.89
CA GLN A 43 -17.90 -19.62 0.51
C GLN A 43 -16.99 -20.82 0.24
N GLU A 44 -17.11 -21.38 -0.96
CA GLU A 44 -16.22 -22.41 -1.46
C GLU A 44 -15.95 -22.14 -2.95
N GLU A 45 -14.69 -22.13 -3.34
CA GLU A 45 -14.27 -22.10 -4.74
C GLU A 45 -13.25 -23.22 -5.01
N THR A 46 -13.34 -23.79 -6.21
CA THR A 46 -12.48 -24.88 -6.62
C THR A 46 -11.73 -24.54 -7.91
N PHE A 47 -10.42 -24.71 -7.85
CA PHE A 47 -9.51 -24.72 -9.02
C PHE A 47 -8.57 -25.91 -8.83
N LYS A 48 -8.91 -27.06 -9.43
CA LYS A 48 -8.20 -28.34 -9.20
C LYS A 48 -6.69 -28.21 -9.40
N PRO A 49 -5.89 -28.76 -8.50
CA PRO A 49 -6.24 -29.62 -7.36
C PRO A 49 -6.60 -28.87 -6.06
N TYR A 50 -6.82 -27.55 -6.11
CA TYR A 50 -7.07 -26.71 -4.95
C TYR A 50 -8.56 -26.46 -4.70
N VAL A 51 -8.90 -26.34 -3.41
CA VAL A 51 -10.20 -25.87 -2.91
C VAL A 51 -9.93 -24.81 -1.84
N ALA A 52 -10.56 -23.65 -1.96
CA ALA A 52 -10.54 -22.61 -0.95
C ALA A 52 -11.90 -22.56 -0.25
N ARG A 53 -11.93 -22.50 1.08
CA ARG A 53 -13.13 -22.43 1.89
C ARG A 53 -13.06 -21.34 2.91
N VAL A 54 -14.15 -20.60 3.08
CA VAL A 54 -14.31 -19.58 4.10
C VAL A 54 -15.43 -19.99 5.04
N TYR A 55 -15.18 -19.87 6.34
CA TYR A 55 -16.11 -20.21 7.39
C TYR A 55 -16.32 -19.02 8.31
N PHE A 56 -17.55 -18.78 8.69
CA PHE A 56 -17.91 -17.95 9.84
C PHE A 56 -19.26 -18.40 10.39
N ASP A 57 -19.41 -18.32 11.69
CA ASP A 57 -20.71 -18.56 12.32
C ASP A 57 -21.51 -17.24 12.36
N ALA A 58 -22.51 -17.13 11.47
CA ALA A 58 -23.41 -15.97 11.44
C ALA A 58 -24.23 -15.83 12.76
N LYS A 59 -24.28 -16.86 13.60
CA LYS A 59 -24.94 -16.87 14.91
C LYS A 59 -23.99 -16.58 16.06
N ALA A 60 -22.70 -16.69 15.86
CA ALA A 60 -21.72 -16.27 16.85
C ALA A 60 -21.85 -14.76 17.05
N LYS A 61 -22.37 -14.36 18.22
CA LYS A 61 -22.60 -12.95 18.56
C LYS A 61 -21.33 -12.12 18.50
N ASP A 62 -20.19 -12.77 18.38
CA ASP A 62 -18.88 -12.13 18.42
C ASP A 62 -17.99 -12.35 17.19
N GLY A 63 -18.40 -13.16 16.23
CA GLY A 63 -17.62 -13.37 14.99
C GLY A 63 -16.24 -14.01 15.21
N SER A 64 -15.95 -14.52 16.41
CA SER A 64 -14.61 -15.00 16.82
C SER A 64 -14.15 -16.27 16.13
N ASP A 65 -15.02 -16.95 15.37
CA ASP A 65 -14.74 -18.24 14.75
C ASP A 65 -14.58 -18.19 13.23
N ALA A 66 -14.40 -16.99 12.65
CA ALA A 66 -14.14 -16.88 11.23
C ALA A 66 -12.74 -17.41 10.89
N TYR A 67 -12.65 -18.19 9.83
CA TYR A 67 -11.38 -18.63 9.25
C TYR A 67 -11.53 -18.98 7.78
N PHE A 68 -10.42 -19.04 7.07
CA PHE A 68 -10.37 -19.67 5.75
C PHE A 68 -9.28 -20.74 5.70
N GLU A 69 -9.50 -21.72 4.85
CA GLU A 69 -8.53 -22.77 4.56
C GLU A 69 -8.34 -22.97 3.07
N ILE A 70 -7.17 -23.46 2.70
CA ILE A 70 -6.86 -23.89 1.35
C ILE A 70 -6.43 -25.34 1.41
N LEU A 71 -7.09 -26.18 0.61
CA LEU A 71 -6.77 -27.58 0.47
C LEU A 71 -6.13 -27.84 -0.90
N LYS A 72 -5.23 -28.80 -0.96
CA LYS A 72 -4.68 -29.38 -2.20
C LYS A 72 -4.83 -30.90 -2.13
N ASP A 73 -5.51 -31.51 -3.09
CA ASP A 73 -5.81 -32.96 -3.07
C ASP A 73 -6.43 -33.39 -1.72
N ASP A 74 -7.44 -32.64 -1.27
CA ASP A 74 -8.18 -32.80 -0.01
C ASP A 74 -7.32 -32.69 1.28
N LYS A 75 -6.05 -32.25 1.17
CA LYS A 75 -5.18 -32.01 2.31
C LYS A 75 -5.07 -30.51 2.54
N GLN A 76 -5.25 -30.08 3.80
CA GLN A 76 -5.08 -28.69 4.19
C GLN A 76 -3.62 -28.27 4.00
N VAL A 77 -3.38 -27.26 3.16
CA VAL A 77 -2.06 -26.68 2.91
C VAL A 77 -1.90 -25.29 3.55
N TYR A 78 -3.02 -24.66 3.88
CA TYR A 78 -3.03 -23.36 4.57
C TYR A 78 -4.32 -23.17 5.36
N VAL A 79 -4.21 -22.49 6.51
CA VAL A 79 -5.34 -22.01 7.30
C VAL A 79 -4.99 -20.70 7.95
N GLN A 80 -5.94 -19.76 7.95
CA GLN A 80 -5.85 -18.52 8.73
C GLN A 80 -7.14 -18.29 9.47
N ARG A 81 -7.02 -18.00 10.78
CA ARG A 81 -8.14 -17.70 11.67
C ARG A 81 -8.21 -16.21 11.94
N ALA A 82 -9.40 -15.71 12.16
CA ALA A 82 -9.63 -14.37 12.68
C ALA A 82 -8.85 -14.17 13.99
N LYS A 83 -8.21 -13.02 14.11
CA LYS A 83 -7.47 -12.61 15.31
C LYS A 83 -8.33 -11.77 16.23
N ASN A 84 -9.27 -11.04 15.63
CA ASN A 84 -10.13 -10.12 16.33
C ASN A 84 -11.59 -10.48 16.10
N LYS A 85 -12.40 -10.05 17.05
CA LYS A 85 -13.85 -10.18 16.99
C LYS A 85 -14.40 -9.41 15.79
N GLY A 86 -15.26 -10.06 15.00
CA GLY A 86 -15.91 -9.44 13.86
C GLY A 86 -15.16 -9.55 12.54
N GLU A 87 -13.90 -10.01 12.53
CA GLU A 87 -13.17 -10.27 11.29
C GLU A 87 -13.90 -11.27 10.39
N LYS A 88 -13.84 -11.04 9.08
CA LYS A 88 -14.40 -11.93 8.06
C LYS A 88 -13.45 -12.10 6.90
N PHE A 89 -13.57 -13.24 6.24
CA PHE A 89 -12.81 -13.55 5.03
C PHE A 89 -13.74 -13.72 3.83
N PHE A 90 -13.24 -13.40 2.65
CA PHE A 90 -13.96 -13.53 1.39
C PHE A 90 -13.01 -14.05 0.31
N ILE A 91 -13.44 -15.04 -0.48
CA ILE A 91 -12.68 -15.47 -1.66
C ILE A 91 -12.85 -14.42 -2.74
N GLY A 92 -11.73 -13.93 -3.29
CA GLY A 92 -11.69 -12.81 -4.21
C GLY A 92 -11.68 -11.45 -3.50
N THR A 93 -12.21 -10.42 -4.17
CA THR A 93 -12.38 -9.08 -3.61
C THR A 93 -13.73 -8.96 -2.91
N MET A 94 -13.78 -8.19 -1.81
CA MET A 94 -15.00 -7.99 -1.04
C MET A 94 -16.06 -7.19 -1.84
N TYR A 95 -15.63 -6.23 -2.64
CA TYR A 95 -16.51 -5.35 -3.43
C TYR A 95 -16.77 -5.98 -4.80
N LYS A 96 -17.84 -6.79 -4.89
CA LYS A 96 -18.25 -7.45 -6.14
C LYS A 96 -19.06 -6.55 -7.08
N GLU A 97 -19.54 -5.41 -6.59
CA GLU A 97 -20.52 -4.57 -7.29
C GLU A 97 -19.91 -3.35 -7.98
N ASP A 98 -18.60 -3.14 -7.89
CA ASP A 98 -17.94 -2.08 -8.62
C ASP A 98 -17.78 -2.50 -10.09
N PRO A 99 -18.46 -1.83 -11.04
CA PRO A 99 -18.38 -2.16 -12.46
C PRO A 99 -16.97 -1.98 -13.04
N ASP A 100 -16.12 -1.16 -12.40
CA ASP A 100 -14.76 -0.89 -12.82
C ASP A 100 -13.74 -1.85 -12.19
N ALA A 101 -14.13 -2.61 -11.16
CA ALA A 101 -13.29 -3.61 -10.55
C ALA A 101 -13.31 -4.92 -11.34
N SER A 102 -12.18 -5.38 -11.80
CA SER A 102 -12.06 -6.72 -12.35
C SER A 102 -12.40 -7.75 -11.27
N LEU A 103 -13.45 -8.56 -11.51
CA LEU A 103 -13.78 -9.67 -10.65
C LEU A 103 -12.62 -10.67 -10.66
N VAL A 104 -11.93 -10.77 -9.53
CA VAL A 104 -10.85 -11.74 -9.36
C VAL A 104 -11.47 -13.07 -8.92
N LYS A 105 -11.27 -14.10 -9.73
CA LYS A 105 -11.69 -15.47 -9.45
C LYS A 105 -10.49 -16.34 -9.12
N MET A 106 -10.70 -17.36 -8.32
CA MET A 106 -9.69 -18.38 -8.06
C MET A 106 -9.18 -19.00 -9.37
N GLY A 107 -7.87 -19.05 -9.52
CA GLY A 107 -7.20 -19.58 -10.73
C GLY A 107 -6.87 -18.53 -11.79
N MET A 108 -7.27 -17.26 -11.60
CA MET A 108 -6.77 -16.16 -12.44
C MET A 108 -5.32 -15.88 -12.12
N ASP A 109 -4.52 -15.61 -13.13
CA ASP A 109 -3.16 -15.09 -12.97
C ASP A 109 -3.22 -13.59 -12.69
N VAL A 110 -3.20 -13.21 -11.42
CA VAL A 110 -3.19 -11.78 -11.02
C VAL A 110 -1.79 -11.21 -10.95
N THR A 111 -0.78 -12.07 -10.86
CA THR A 111 0.63 -11.68 -10.79
C THR A 111 1.30 -11.54 -12.15
N GLY A 112 0.70 -12.08 -13.22
CA GLY A 112 1.21 -12.02 -14.59
C GLY A 112 2.40 -12.95 -14.84
N ASP A 113 2.59 -13.98 -13.99
CA ASP A 113 3.71 -14.93 -14.11
C ASP A 113 3.32 -16.22 -14.85
N GLY A 114 2.10 -16.28 -15.37
CA GLY A 114 1.56 -17.42 -16.11
C GLY A 114 1.03 -18.54 -15.22
N LYS A 115 0.95 -18.35 -13.91
CA LYS A 115 0.45 -19.35 -12.97
C LYS A 115 -0.87 -18.91 -12.36
N PRO A 116 -1.70 -19.88 -11.92
CA PRO A 116 -2.96 -19.57 -11.27
C PRO A 116 -2.73 -19.04 -9.85
N ASP A 117 -3.49 -17.99 -9.50
CA ASP A 117 -3.47 -17.38 -8.20
C ASP A 117 -4.82 -17.51 -7.47
N LEU A 118 -4.79 -17.26 -6.19
CA LEU A 118 -5.94 -17.09 -5.30
C LEU A 118 -5.78 -15.81 -4.52
N VAL A 119 -6.81 -14.98 -4.51
CA VAL A 119 -6.93 -13.82 -3.64
C VAL A 119 -7.95 -14.11 -2.56
N VAL A 120 -7.62 -13.79 -1.31
CA VAL A 120 -8.55 -13.81 -0.18
C VAL A 120 -8.51 -12.43 0.48
N SER A 121 -9.68 -11.81 0.61
CA SER A 121 -9.84 -10.56 1.34
C SER A 121 -10.15 -10.85 2.80
N GLU A 122 -9.52 -10.13 3.72
CA GLU A 122 -9.78 -10.12 5.16
C GLU A 122 -10.30 -8.74 5.55
N TRP A 123 -11.49 -8.68 6.15
CA TRP A 123 -12.09 -7.46 6.68
C TRP A 123 -12.10 -7.50 8.20
N SER A 124 -11.64 -6.42 8.83
CA SER A 124 -11.51 -6.34 10.29
C SER A 124 -12.83 -6.33 11.06
N GLY A 125 -13.96 -6.15 10.37
CA GLY A 125 -15.28 -6.04 11.03
C GLY A 125 -15.66 -4.63 11.47
N TYR A 126 -14.79 -3.65 11.32
CA TYR A 126 -15.07 -2.24 11.62
C TYR A 126 -15.57 -1.49 10.39
N ALA A 127 -16.50 -0.54 10.58
CA ALA A 127 -17.18 0.14 9.49
C ALA A 127 -16.23 0.81 8.47
N ASN A 128 -15.16 1.46 8.93
CA ASN A 128 -14.25 2.24 8.08
C ASN A 128 -12.82 1.68 8.10
N CYS A 129 -12.61 0.45 8.53
CA CYS A 129 -11.30 -0.19 8.62
C CYS A 129 -11.48 -1.71 8.72
N CYS A 130 -10.55 -2.46 8.45
CA CYS A 130 -9.35 -2.40 7.64
C CYS A 130 -9.46 -3.57 6.69
N LEU A 131 -9.02 -3.42 5.47
CA LEU A 131 -9.08 -4.49 4.48
C LEU A 131 -7.66 -4.94 4.15
N THR A 132 -7.45 -6.26 4.19
CA THR A 132 -6.17 -6.87 3.84
C THR A 132 -6.38 -7.89 2.74
N LEU A 133 -5.53 -7.87 1.72
CA LEU A 133 -5.50 -8.90 0.68
C LEU A 133 -4.40 -9.92 0.98
N HIS A 134 -4.76 -11.19 0.91
CA HIS A 134 -3.83 -12.31 0.92
C HIS A 134 -3.78 -12.92 -0.47
N ILE A 135 -2.60 -12.99 -1.08
CA ILE A 135 -2.40 -13.47 -2.45
C ILE A 135 -1.54 -14.72 -2.40
N PHE A 136 -2.00 -15.78 -3.05
CA PHE A 136 -1.37 -17.09 -3.07
C PHE A 136 -1.20 -17.56 -4.51
N GLU A 137 -0.06 -18.15 -4.85
CA GLU A 137 0.12 -18.99 -6.02
C GLU A 137 -0.44 -20.38 -5.72
N ILE A 138 -1.37 -20.84 -6.54
CA ILE A 138 -2.02 -22.16 -6.44
C ILE A 138 -1.67 -23.04 -7.65
N GLY A 139 -0.45 -22.90 -8.14
CA GLY A 139 0.12 -23.72 -9.21
C GLY A 139 0.62 -25.09 -8.71
N PRO A 140 1.61 -25.69 -9.39
CA PRO A 140 2.20 -26.95 -8.96
C PRO A 140 2.75 -26.89 -7.53
N THR A 141 3.33 -25.74 -7.17
CA THR A 141 3.82 -25.45 -5.81
C THR A 141 2.92 -24.39 -5.20
N PHE A 142 2.42 -24.67 -3.99
CA PHE A 142 1.64 -23.69 -3.22
C PHE A 142 2.58 -22.69 -2.55
N ARG A 143 2.28 -21.38 -2.68
CA ARG A 143 3.04 -20.32 -2.01
C ARG A 143 2.13 -19.16 -1.64
N LYS A 144 2.30 -18.58 -0.45
CA LYS A 144 1.78 -17.25 -0.15
C LYS A 144 2.73 -16.22 -0.78
N LEU A 145 2.22 -15.39 -1.68
CA LEU A 145 3.01 -14.41 -2.44
C LEU A 145 3.05 -13.06 -1.74
N ALA A 146 1.91 -12.61 -1.20
CA ALA A 146 1.83 -11.29 -0.60
C ALA A 146 0.71 -11.19 0.44
N THR A 147 0.88 -10.21 1.30
CA THR A 147 -0.18 -9.61 2.13
C THR A 147 -0.13 -8.11 1.86
N ILE A 148 -1.24 -7.54 1.39
CA ILE A 148 -1.37 -6.11 1.11
C ILE A 148 -2.37 -5.54 2.08
N ASP A 149 -1.91 -4.64 2.93
CA ASP A 149 -2.79 -3.84 3.79
C ASP A 149 -3.37 -2.70 2.95
N ALA A 150 -4.67 -2.71 2.75
CA ALA A 150 -5.40 -1.68 2.02
C ALA A 150 -6.07 -0.68 2.97
N GLU A 151 -5.75 -0.77 4.27
CA GLU A 151 -6.22 0.10 5.35
C GLU A 151 -7.75 0.24 5.37
N PHE A 152 -8.30 1.37 4.90
CA PHE A 152 -9.74 1.64 5.00
C PHE A 152 -10.53 0.99 3.87
N SER A 153 -11.71 0.46 4.21
CA SER A 153 -12.52 -0.35 3.31
C SER A 153 -13.40 0.45 2.35
N ASP A 154 -13.68 1.73 2.63
CA ASP A 154 -14.62 2.54 1.84
C ASP A 154 -14.15 2.78 0.40
N SER A 155 -12.84 2.72 0.19
CA SER A 155 -12.21 2.85 -1.13
C SER A 155 -11.52 1.55 -1.55
N GLY A 156 -12.02 0.42 -1.15
CA GLY A 156 -11.44 -0.92 -1.20
C GLY A 156 -10.45 -1.21 -2.33
N PRO A 157 -9.63 -2.26 -2.19
CA PRO A 157 -8.68 -2.61 -3.22
C PRO A 157 -9.38 -3.06 -4.50
N HIS A 158 -8.98 -2.47 -5.63
CA HIS A 158 -9.48 -2.82 -6.95
C HIS A 158 -8.37 -3.46 -7.77
N PHE A 159 -8.68 -4.58 -8.44
CA PHE A 159 -7.78 -5.15 -9.43
C PHE A 159 -8.08 -4.55 -10.80
N LEU A 160 -7.13 -3.84 -11.34
CA LEU A 160 -7.22 -3.21 -12.66
C LEU A 160 -6.57 -4.10 -13.71
N PRO A 161 -7.20 -4.26 -14.89
CA PRO A 161 -6.61 -5.03 -15.98
C PRO A 161 -5.27 -4.40 -16.41
N PRO A 162 -4.37 -5.19 -17.01
CA PRO A 162 -3.14 -4.67 -17.56
C PRO A 162 -3.43 -3.56 -18.58
N ASP A 163 -2.69 -2.47 -18.53
CA ASP A 163 -2.74 -1.46 -19.58
C ASP A 163 -2.32 -2.11 -20.91
N LYS A 164 -3.11 -1.87 -21.98
CA LYS A 164 -2.82 -2.38 -23.32
C LYS A 164 -1.45 -1.96 -23.86
N LYS A 165 -0.87 -0.90 -23.31
CA LYS A 165 0.47 -0.40 -23.63
C LYS A 165 1.56 -1.01 -22.75
N SER A 166 1.20 -1.66 -21.66
CA SER A 166 2.13 -2.32 -20.74
C SER A 166 2.59 -3.66 -21.31
N GLN A 167 3.87 -3.97 -21.16
CA GLN A 167 4.40 -5.31 -21.43
C GLN A 167 4.08 -6.30 -20.31
N SER A 168 3.59 -5.82 -19.17
CA SER A 168 3.22 -6.65 -18.03
C SER A 168 1.82 -7.20 -18.20
N LEU A 169 1.64 -8.50 -17.96
CA LEU A 169 0.35 -9.17 -17.88
C LEU A 169 -0.25 -9.11 -16.47
N ALA A 170 0.52 -8.69 -15.48
CA ALA A 170 0.06 -8.56 -14.09
C ALA A 170 -1.06 -7.53 -13.96
N LEU A 171 -2.09 -7.87 -13.20
CA LEU A 171 -3.09 -6.88 -12.80
C LEU A 171 -2.46 -5.89 -11.81
N ALA A 172 -2.85 -4.63 -11.93
CA ALA A 172 -2.52 -3.66 -10.91
C ALA A 172 -3.53 -3.74 -9.75
N VAL A 173 -3.05 -3.54 -8.54
CA VAL A 173 -3.91 -3.39 -7.36
C VAL A 173 -3.95 -1.91 -7.00
N GLN A 174 -5.13 -1.30 -7.09
CA GLN A 174 -5.36 0.04 -6.61
C GLN A 174 -5.75 -0.02 -5.14
N ILE A 175 -5.03 0.72 -4.32
CA ILE A 175 -5.32 1.00 -2.92
C ILE A 175 -5.18 2.50 -2.67
N HIS A 176 -5.34 2.95 -1.43
CA HIS A 176 -5.17 4.34 -1.03
C HIS A 176 -4.17 4.45 0.11
N ASP A 177 -3.42 5.54 0.14
CA ASP A 177 -2.54 5.87 1.25
C ASP A 177 -3.27 6.80 2.23
N TRP A 178 -3.66 6.26 3.36
CA TRP A 178 -4.37 6.96 4.42
C TRP A 178 -3.46 7.61 5.46
N ASN A 179 -2.19 7.78 5.14
CA ASN A 179 -1.22 8.40 6.05
C ASN A 179 -1.61 9.80 6.53
N PHE A 180 -2.48 10.49 5.78
CA PHE A 180 -3.03 11.80 6.16
C PHE A 180 -4.43 11.72 6.79
N ALA A 181 -4.92 10.53 7.17
CA ALA A 181 -6.19 10.39 7.87
C ALA A 181 -6.17 11.21 9.18
N ASN A 182 -7.20 12.04 9.38
CA ASN A 182 -7.33 12.94 10.53
C ASN A 182 -6.15 13.93 10.73
N TRP A 183 -5.36 14.21 9.69
CA TRP A 183 -4.26 15.16 9.77
C TRP A 183 -4.80 16.59 9.60
N HIS A 184 -4.99 17.30 10.72
CA HIS A 184 -5.56 18.65 10.81
C HIS A 184 -6.94 18.83 10.16
N THR A 185 -7.68 17.76 9.99
CA THR A 185 -9.06 17.73 9.51
C THR A 185 -9.76 16.51 10.10
N ASP A 186 -11.07 16.36 9.89
CA ASP A 186 -11.78 15.14 10.24
C ASP A 186 -11.54 14.04 9.19
N PHE A 187 -12.07 12.84 9.47
CA PHE A 187 -11.88 11.68 8.59
C PHE A 187 -12.55 11.89 7.22
N ALA A 188 -13.72 12.54 7.19
CA ALA A 188 -14.49 12.70 5.95
C ALA A 188 -13.78 13.60 4.92
N ASP A 189 -13.01 14.60 5.41
CA ASP A 189 -12.23 15.52 4.59
C ASP A 189 -10.75 15.11 4.45
N SER A 190 -10.38 13.92 4.97
CA SER A 190 -9.01 13.42 4.90
C SER A 190 -8.66 12.95 3.49
N PRO A 191 -7.59 13.47 2.89
CA PRO A 191 -7.14 12.98 1.59
C PRO A 191 -6.50 11.61 1.69
N ALA A 192 -6.79 10.75 0.71
CA ALA A 192 -6.21 9.44 0.57
C ALA A 192 -5.78 9.23 -0.90
N PRO A 193 -4.57 9.64 -1.29
CA PRO A 193 -4.10 9.51 -2.65
C PRO A 193 -4.02 8.05 -3.09
N LYS A 194 -4.29 7.83 -4.38
CA LYS A 194 -4.26 6.50 -4.99
C LYS A 194 -2.83 5.95 -5.03
N ILE A 195 -2.72 4.66 -4.74
CA ILE A 195 -1.52 3.85 -4.92
C ILE A 195 -1.84 2.72 -5.90
N LEU A 196 -1.05 2.59 -6.95
CA LEU A 196 -1.12 1.49 -7.89
C LEU A 196 0.07 0.57 -7.67
N LEU A 197 -0.21 -0.64 -7.22
CA LEU A 197 0.78 -1.70 -6.99
C LEU A 197 0.71 -2.71 -8.13
N ARG A 198 1.86 -3.24 -8.52
CA ARG A 198 1.97 -4.35 -9.47
C ARG A 198 2.99 -5.37 -8.97
N PHE A 199 2.71 -6.65 -9.21
CA PHE A 199 3.65 -7.71 -8.86
C PHE A 199 4.86 -7.67 -9.79
N SER A 200 6.05 -7.53 -9.20
CA SER A 200 7.32 -7.53 -9.90
C SER A 200 8.43 -7.98 -8.96
N ASP A 201 9.40 -8.71 -9.48
CA ASP A 201 10.55 -9.22 -8.69
C ASP A 201 10.13 -9.91 -7.38
N GLY A 202 9.05 -10.69 -7.45
CA GLY A 202 8.58 -11.50 -6.33
C GLY A 202 7.81 -10.73 -5.23
N ALA A 203 7.41 -9.47 -5.46
CA ALA A 203 6.66 -8.66 -4.51
C ALA A 203 5.73 -7.66 -5.21
N TYR A 204 4.68 -7.20 -4.51
CA TYR A 204 3.90 -6.05 -4.96
C TYR A 204 4.66 -4.76 -4.66
N ARG A 205 4.85 -3.95 -5.69
CA ARG A 205 5.58 -2.68 -5.64
C ARG A 205 4.76 -1.59 -6.32
N ILE A 206 4.99 -0.33 -5.94
CA ILE A 206 4.44 0.80 -6.69
C ILE A 206 4.82 0.65 -8.17
N ALA A 207 3.83 0.88 -9.04
CA ALA A 207 3.98 0.89 -10.50
C ALA A 207 4.09 2.35 -10.99
N PRO A 208 5.31 2.93 -11.13
CA PRO A 208 5.46 4.35 -11.45
C PRO A 208 4.90 4.74 -12.82
N ASP A 209 4.86 3.80 -13.74
CA ASP A 209 4.27 3.96 -15.08
C ASP A 209 2.74 4.11 -15.02
N LEU A 210 2.09 3.54 -14.02
CA LEU A 210 0.66 3.65 -13.79
C LEU A 210 0.30 4.80 -12.85
N MET A 211 1.22 5.18 -11.95
CA MET A 211 1.02 6.27 -11.00
C MET A 211 1.11 7.65 -11.67
N ARG A 212 2.01 7.81 -12.66
CA ARG A 212 2.20 9.10 -13.31
C ARG A 212 0.97 9.54 -14.06
N THR A 213 0.49 10.74 -13.73
CA THR A 213 -0.61 11.39 -14.42
C THR A 213 -0.09 12.33 -15.53
N GLN A 214 -1.01 12.85 -16.34
CA GLN A 214 -0.69 13.96 -17.23
C GLN A 214 -0.33 15.20 -16.39
N ALA A 215 0.54 16.06 -16.94
CA ALA A 215 0.85 17.33 -16.30
C ALA A 215 -0.45 18.12 -15.99
N PRO A 216 -0.55 18.69 -14.80
CA PRO A 216 -1.76 19.41 -14.39
C PRO A 216 -1.99 20.65 -15.27
N ASP A 217 -3.27 20.97 -15.49
CA ASP A 217 -3.65 22.21 -16.15
C ASP A 217 -3.38 23.40 -15.20
N ALA A 218 -2.62 24.38 -15.68
CA ALA A 218 -2.27 25.56 -14.89
C ALA A 218 -3.51 26.38 -14.49
N GLN A 219 -4.53 26.48 -15.37
CA GLN A 219 -5.76 27.22 -15.09
C GLN A 219 -6.58 26.50 -14.00
N ASP A 220 -6.62 25.17 -14.01
CA ASP A 220 -7.27 24.38 -12.97
C ASP A 220 -6.60 24.59 -11.62
N LEU A 221 -5.27 24.54 -11.59
CA LEU A 221 -4.49 24.79 -10.35
C LEU A 221 -4.72 26.23 -9.83
N ASP A 222 -4.75 27.22 -10.71
CA ASP A 222 -5.02 28.60 -10.31
C ASP A 222 -6.45 28.77 -9.73
N THR A 223 -7.43 28.08 -10.31
CA THR A 223 -8.80 28.06 -9.82
C THR A 223 -8.91 27.42 -8.43
N ARG A 224 -8.28 26.26 -8.24
CA ARG A 224 -8.20 25.60 -6.92
C ARG A 224 -7.50 26.48 -5.89
N ALA A 225 -6.37 27.06 -6.26
CA ALA A 225 -5.63 27.97 -5.39
C ALA A 225 -6.48 29.19 -4.97
N ALA A 226 -7.26 29.76 -5.88
CA ALA A 226 -8.17 30.85 -5.57
C ALA A 226 -9.28 30.44 -4.60
N SER A 227 -9.86 29.25 -4.79
CA SER A 227 -10.86 28.68 -3.87
C SER A 227 -10.30 28.52 -2.45
N ILE A 228 -9.09 27.95 -2.31
CA ILE A 228 -8.42 27.76 -1.03
C ILE A 228 -8.14 29.10 -0.33
N ARG A 229 -7.62 30.10 -1.06
CA ARG A 229 -7.36 31.44 -0.51
C ARG A 229 -8.64 32.15 -0.04
N ASN A 230 -9.76 31.86 -0.66
CA ASN A 230 -11.07 32.45 -0.34
C ASN A 230 -11.88 31.58 0.64
N TYR A 231 -11.31 30.53 1.19
CA TYR A 231 -11.99 29.69 2.15
C TYR A 231 -12.45 30.53 3.38
N ALA A 232 -13.74 30.51 3.61
CA ALA A 232 -14.42 31.51 4.45
C ALA A 232 -14.03 31.51 5.95
N PRO A 233 -13.79 30.37 6.60
CA PRO A 233 -13.42 30.36 8.02
C PRO A 233 -12.10 31.07 8.30
N SER A 234 -11.17 31.05 7.38
CA SER A 234 -9.85 31.70 7.52
C SER A 234 -9.87 33.22 7.41
N ALA A 235 -11.05 33.84 7.24
CA ALA A 235 -11.18 35.30 7.17
C ALA A 235 -10.58 36.04 8.38
N LYS A 236 -10.43 35.35 9.53
CA LYS A 236 -9.82 35.92 10.75
C LYS A 236 -8.30 35.88 10.76
N GLY A 237 -7.67 35.14 9.85
CA GLY A 237 -6.24 34.89 9.87
C GLY A 237 -5.83 33.96 11.05
N GLY A 238 -4.56 33.97 11.38
CA GLY A 238 -4.02 33.16 12.47
C GLY A 238 -2.65 32.59 12.10
N THR A 239 -2.17 31.66 12.93
CA THR A 239 -0.88 30.98 12.72
C THR A 239 -1.11 29.48 12.68
N TRP A 240 -0.57 28.80 11.64
CA TRP A 240 -0.55 27.34 11.57
C TRP A 240 0.16 26.76 12.82
N PRO A 241 -0.31 25.67 13.44
CA PRO A 241 -1.42 24.78 13.03
C PRO A 241 -2.79 25.17 13.60
N HIS A 242 -2.94 26.31 14.25
CA HIS A 242 -4.19 26.75 14.88
C HIS A 242 -5.06 27.63 13.96
N ALA A 243 -4.48 28.09 12.85
CA ALA A 243 -5.25 28.76 11.82
C ALA A 243 -5.96 27.73 10.95
N GLU A 244 -7.19 28.04 10.59
CA GLU A 244 -7.98 27.23 9.71
C GLU A 244 -7.51 27.39 8.26
N VAL A 245 -7.08 26.31 7.65
CA VAL A 245 -6.67 26.22 6.24
C VAL A 245 -7.46 25.09 5.61
N SER A 246 -7.98 25.29 4.40
CA SER A 246 -8.77 24.28 3.70
C SER A 246 -7.98 22.97 3.51
N PRO A 247 -8.57 21.81 3.81
CA PRO A 247 -7.98 20.50 3.50
C PRO A 247 -7.65 20.31 2.02
N ASP A 248 -8.35 21.01 1.12
CA ASP A 248 -8.08 20.98 -0.32
C ASP A 248 -6.64 21.39 -0.67
N LEU A 249 -5.98 22.16 0.19
CA LEU A 249 -4.58 22.53 0.00
C LEU A 249 -3.69 21.29 -0.05
N TRP A 250 -3.72 20.50 1.01
CA TRP A 250 -2.86 19.32 1.07
C TRP A 250 -3.42 18.14 0.27
N SER A 251 -4.72 18.09 0.04
CA SER A 251 -5.30 17.13 -0.91
C SER A 251 -4.74 17.35 -2.32
N THR A 252 -4.78 18.59 -2.83
CA THR A 252 -4.21 18.91 -4.15
C THR A 252 -2.70 18.67 -4.19
N MET A 253 -1.96 19.04 -3.14
CA MET A 253 -0.52 18.76 -3.07
C MET A 253 -0.21 17.26 -3.13
N LEU A 254 -1.00 16.43 -2.43
CA LEU A 254 -0.84 14.98 -2.44
C LEU A 254 -1.14 14.40 -3.82
N ASP A 255 -2.23 14.82 -4.47
CA ASP A 255 -2.57 14.39 -5.83
C ASP A 255 -1.42 14.67 -6.81
N LEU A 256 -0.83 15.86 -6.73
CA LEU A 256 0.32 16.25 -7.55
C LEU A 256 1.55 15.38 -7.24
N ILE A 257 1.91 15.21 -5.99
CA ILE A 257 3.09 14.45 -5.56
C ILE A 257 2.96 12.98 -5.96
N TYR A 258 1.79 12.38 -5.73
CA TYR A 258 1.55 10.97 -6.06
C TYR A 258 1.34 10.76 -7.57
N GLY A 259 1.00 11.82 -8.30
CA GLY A 259 0.95 11.86 -9.77
C GLY A 259 2.31 12.11 -10.46
N GLY A 260 3.40 12.33 -9.69
CA GLY A 260 4.74 12.56 -10.25
C GLY A 260 5.09 14.03 -10.50
N HIS A 261 4.35 14.96 -9.87
CA HIS A 261 4.44 16.42 -10.05
C HIS A 261 4.84 17.14 -8.75
N ASP A 262 5.88 16.65 -8.06
CA ASP A 262 6.33 17.20 -6.77
C ASP A 262 6.70 18.69 -6.86
N ALA A 263 7.40 19.10 -7.92
CA ALA A 263 7.79 20.51 -8.11
C ALA A 263 6.56 21.43 -8.23
N GLU A 264 5.51 20.97 -8.91
CA GLU A 264 4.24 21.67 -9.09
C GLU A 264 3.48 21.76 -7.77
N ALA A 265 3.52 20.72 -6.93
CA ALA A 265 2.91 20.71 -5.61
C ALA A 265 3.49 21.81 -4.70
N TRP A 266 4.79 21.99 -4.69
CA TRP A 266 5.42 23.06 -3.90
C TRP A 266 5.15 24.46 -4.46
N LYS A 267 5.08 24.64 -5.78
CA LYS A 267 4.62 25.89 -6.40
C LYS A 267 3.17 26.17 -6.07
N PHE A 268 2.32 25.13 -6.08
CA PHE A 268 0.91 25.23 -5.70
C PHE A 268 0.75 25.71 -4.25
N LEU A 269 1.53 25.19 -3.32
CA LEU A 269 1.55 25.68 -1.93
C LEU A 269 1.84 27.19 -1.87
N ASP A 270 2.82 27.67 -2.65
CA ASP A 270 3.15 29.09 -2.67
C ASP A 270 2.02 29.96 -3.20
N THR A 271 1.28 29.48 -4.20
CA THR A 271 0.16 30.19 -4.82
C THR A 271 -1.12 30.11 -3.99
N ALA A 272 -1.40 28.93 -3.38
CA ALA A 272 -2.66 28.66 -2.70
C ALA A 272 -2.69 29.09 -1.23
N TRP A 273 -1.52 29.35 -0.61
CA TRP A 273 -1.47 29.72 0.81
C TRP A 273 -2.25 30.99 1.12
N PRO A 274 -3.18 30.98 2.13
CA PRO A 274 -3.98 32.17 2.46
C PRO A 274 -3.10 33.29 3.01
N SER A 275 -3.13 34.47 2.42
CA SER A 275 -2.24 35.59 2.74
C SER A 275 -2.34 36.10 4.19
N LYS A 276 -3.49 35.87 4.86
CA LYS A 276 -3.72 36.26 6.25
C LYS A 276 -3.26 35.23 7.27
N VAL A 277 -2.84 34.02 6.81
CA VAL A 277 -2.39 32.94 7.67
C VAL A 277 -0.86 32.93 7.72
N GLN A 278 -0.28 32.98 8.93
CA GLN A 278 1.15 32.84 9.14
C GLN A 278 1.56 31.37 9.28
N GLY A 279 2.85 31.06 9.15
CA GLY A 279 3.40 29.74 9.40
C GLY A 279 3.39 28.78 8.21
N LYS A 280 3.43 29.30 6.97
CA LYS A 280 3.57 28.47 5.75
C LYS A 280 4.80 27.55 5.79
N ASP A 281 5.91 28.03 6.32
CA ASP A 281 7.14 27.27 6.50
C ASP A 281 6.98 26.12 7.51
N VAL A 282 6.23 26.39 8.59
CA VAL A 282 5.87 25.40 9.60
C VAL A 282 4.99 24.31 8.96
N PHE A 283 3.94 24.72 8.21
CA PHE A 283 3.10 23.79 7.45
C PHE A 283 3.94 22.92 6.52
N ALA A 284 4.82 23.53 5.72
CA ALA A 284 5.65 22.79 4.76
C ALA A 284 6.56 21.76 5.44
N ARG A 285 7.10 22.08 6.62
CA ARG A 285 7.88 21.16 7.43
C ARG A 285 7.02 20.01 7.96
N ASP A 286 5.87 20.32 8.53
CA ASP A 286 4.96 19.35 9.16
C ASP A 286 4.37 18.42 8.10
N PHE A 287 4.03 18.94 6.92
CA PHE A 287 3.55 18.17 5.77
C PHE A 287 4.63 17.17 5.28
N ARG A 288 5.91 17.62 5.14
CA ARG A 288 7.00 16.69 4.79
C ARG A 288 7.22 15.62 5.84
N ALA A 289 7.12 15.98 7.12
CA ALA A 289 7.24 15.03 8.22
C ALA A 289 6.10 14.00 8.21
N GLN A 290 4.89 14.40 7.83
CA GLN A 290 3.77 13.49 7.68
C GLN A 290 3.94 12.58 6.46
N LEU A 291 4.33 13.10 5.29
CA LEU A 291 4.67 12.30 4.10
C LEU A 291 5.70 11.21 4.42
N ALA A 292 6.73 11.55 5.19
CA ALA A 292 7.80 10.62 5.52
C ALA A 292 7.35 9.40 6.35
N LYS A 293 6.17 9.44 6.95
CA LYS A 293 5.59 8.31 7.70
C LYS A 293 4.92 7.29 6.79
N SER A 294 4.56 7.67 5.56
CA SER A 294 3.95 6.75 4.60
C SER A 294 4.93 5.64 4.21
N PRO A 295 4.49 4.36 4.22
CA PRO A 295 5.30 3.26 3.73
C PRO A 295 5.60 3.36 2.23
N TYR A 296 4.80 4.13 1.49
CA TYR A 296 4.93 4.32 0.04
C TYR A 296 5.85 5.49 -0.32
N TRP A 297 6.12 6.40 0.62
CA TRP A 297 6.90 7.61 0.37
C TRP A 297 8.27 7.39 -0.30
N PRO A 298 9.09 6.39 0.09
CA PRO A 298 10.37 6.16 -0.57
C PRO A 298 10.25 5.93 -2.08
N ALA A 299 9.25 5.17 -2.51
CA ALA A 299 9.01 4.87 -3.92
C ALA A 299 8.42 6.09 -4.67
N VAL A 300 7.45 6.79 -4.07
CA VAL A 300 6.87 8.04 -4.61
C VAL A 300 7.94 9.10 -4.79
N LYS A 301 8.82 9.28 -3.81
CA LYS A 301 9.96 10.20 -3.89
C LYS A 301 10.91 9.85 -5.04
N THR A 302 11.21 8.57 -5.22
CA THR A 302 12.07 8.09 -6.31
C THR A 302 11.41 8.34 -7.67
N MET A 303 10.10 8.10 -7.77
CA MET A 303 9.32 8.37 -8.98
C MET A 303 9.41 9.85 -9.38
N ASN A 304 9.25 10.78 -8.43
CA ASN A 304 9.35 12.22 -8.69
C ASN A 304 10.75 12.64 -9.10
N ALA A 305 11.80 12.12 -8.47
CA ALA A 305 13.19 12.43 -8.81
C ALA A 305 13.55 12.04 -10.25
N SER A 306 12.97 10.95 -10.78
CA SER A 306 13.18 10.49 -12.15
C SER A 306 12.37 11.28 -13.21
N SER A 307 11.44 12.13 -12.79
CA SER A 307 10.63 12.99 -13.66
C SER A 307 11.27 14.37 -13.89
N SER A 308 12.28 14.75 -13.11
CA SER A 308 13.00 16.00 -13.33
C SER A 308 13.70 15.95 -14.70
N PRO A 309 13.52 16.95 -15.58
CA PRO A 309 14.22 16.99 -16.86
C PRO A 309 15.71 16.95 -16.58
N THR A 310 16.38 15.94 -17.10
CA THR A 310 17.86 15.85 -17.08
C THR A 310 18.39 17.16 -17.65
N SER A 311 19.05 17.98 -16.83
CA SER A 311 19.79 19.15 -17.29
C SER A 311 20.66 18.72 -18.48
N PRO A 312 20.64 19.42 -19.63
CA PRO A 312 21.46 19.01 -20.76
C PRO A 312 22.91 18.96 -20.29
N ARG A 313 23.50 17.77 -20.37
CA ARG A 313 24.91 17.52 -20.12
C ARG A 313 25.65 18.51 -20.97
N ALA A 314 26.33 19.50 -20.34
CA ALA A 314 27.19 20.43 -21.02
C ALA A 314 28.12 19.62 -21.94
N ALA A 315 27.96 19.80 -23.24
CA ALA A 315 28.92 19.30 -24.20
C ALA A 315 30.24 19.99 -23.87
N ALA A 316 31.17 19.21 -23.34
CA ALA A 316 32.55 19.65 -23.21
C ALA A 316 33.12 19.73 -24.65
N GLU A 317 33.45 20.95 -25.07
CA GLU A 317 34.36 21.20 -26.16
C GLU A 317 35.77 20.69 -25.82
#